data_5ef791ceca709a3b065c05bf9ef43714
#
_entry.id   5ef791ceca709a3b065c05bf9ef43714
#
_cell.length_a   1.000
_cell.length_b   1.000
_cell.length_c   1.000
_cell.angle_alpha   90.00
_cell.angle_beta   90.00
_cell.angle_gamma   90.00
#
_symmetry.space_group_name_H-M   'P 1'
#
loop_
_entity.id
_entity.type
_entity.pdbx_description
1 polymer ?
#
loop_
_entity_poly.entity_id
_entity_poly.type
_entity_poly.pdbx_seq_one_letter_code
_entity_poly.pdbx_strand_id
1 'polypeptide(L)'
;VILAASLVGGAEVITAITKDQLKGSLTKPRLVIIDVRTVHDWDASQWKIQGAQRQVASEVKEWMGQYPKDKVIVLYCASPNQATSAGVAQDLTSAGFKNVAILEGGWGEWALSEYPIEKK
;
A
#
# COMPACT_ATOMS: atom_id res chain seq x y z
N VAL A 1 -11.45 -10.35 2.61
CA VAL A 1 -10.19 -9.75 3.02
C VAL A 1 -10.19 -9.50 4.50
N ILE A 2 -9.20 -10.01 5.16
CA ILE A 2 -9.04 -9.83 6.59
C ILE A 2 -7.98 -8.79 6.83
N LEU A 3 -8.35 -7.75 7.53
CA LEU A 3 -7.46 -6.65 7.83
C LEU A 3 -7.29 -6.55 9.33
N ALA A 4 -6.05 -6.41 9.76
CA ALA A 4 -5.73 -6.15 11.16
C ALA A 4 -5.62 -4.64 11.36
N ALA A 5 -6.19 -4.13 12.44
CA ALA A 5 -6.09 -2.72 12.77
C ALA A 5 -4.89 -2.50 13.68
N SER A 6 -4.13 -1.44 13.39
CA SER A 6 -2.99 -1.04 14.21
C SER A 6 -3.16 0.41 14.61
N LEU A 7 -2.81 0.72 15.85
CA LEU A 7 -2.86 2.08 16.34
C LEU A 7 -1.53 2.77 16.00
N VAL A 8 -1.60 3.87 15.28
CA VAL A 8 -0.42 4.62 14.85
C VAL A 8 -0.58 6.07 15.27
N GLY A 9 0.40 6.58 16.02
CA GLY A 9 0.46 7.99 16.42
C GLY A 9 -0.85 8.51 16.99
N GLY A 10 -0.96 8.60 18.27
CA GLY A 10 -2.19 9.09 18.89
C GLY A 10 -3.35 8.13 18.72
N ALA A 11 -4.50 8.66 18.38
CA ALA A 11 -5.75 7.89 18.33
C ALA A 11 -6.08 7.30 16.95
N GLU A 12 -5.26 7.58 15.94
CA GLU A 12 -5.53 7.11 14.58
C GLU A 12 -5.32 5.61 14.48
N VAL A 13 -6.28 4.92 13.87
CA VAL A 13 -6.20 3.48 13.61
C VAL A 13 -5.90 3.28 12.13
N ILE A 14 -4.74 2.67 11.84
CA ILE A 14 -4.36 2.34 10.48
C ILE A 14 -4.56 0.84 10.30
N THR A 15 -5.37 0.47 9.33
CA THR A 15 -5.59 -0.93 8.99
C THR A 15 -4.35 -1.48 8.29
N ALA A 16 -3.95 -2.68 8.67
CA ALA A 16 -2.78 -3.33 8.09
C ALA A 16 -3.17 -4.69 7.51
N ILE A 17 -2.44 -5.11 6.49
CA ILE A 17 -2.60 -6.43 5.88
C ILE A 17 -1.24 -7.11 5.88
N THR A 18 -1.21 -8.40 6.18
CA THR A 18 0.04 -9.16 6.14
C THR A 18 0.40 -9.49 4.70
N LYS A 19 1.70 -9.77 4.49
CA LYS A 19 2.14 -10.15 3.15
C LYS A 19 1.47 -11.44 2.67
N ASP A 20 1.21 -12.37 3.58
CA ASP A 20 0.55 -13.62 3.21
C ASP A 20 -0.90 -13.40 2.80
N GLN A 21 -1.60 -12.53 3.52
CA GLN A 21 -2.97 -12.16 3.15
C GLN A 21 -3.01 -11.47 1.79
N LEU A 22 -2.08 -10.56 1.54
CA LEU A 22 -2.03 -9.87 0.25
C LEU A 22 -1.70 -10.84 -0.87
N LYS A 23 -0.73 -11.73 -0.65
CA LYS A 23 -0.38 -12.73 -1.66
C LYS A 23 -1.60 -13.56 -2.08
N GLY A 24 -2.43 -13.93 -1.11
CA GLY A 24 -3.65 -14.70 -1.39
C GLY A 24 -4.75 -13.91 -2.08
N SER A 25 -4.58 -12.60 -2.22
CA SER A 25 -5.61 -11.71 -2.76
C SER A 25 -5.24 -11.08 -4.09
N LEU A 26 -4.07 -11.40 -4.66
CA LEU A 26 -3.52 -10.67 -5.81
C LEU A 26 -4.42 -10.68 -7.03
N THR A 27 -5.26 -11.69 -7.21
CA THR A 27 -6.13 -11.80 -8.38
C THR A 27 -7.54 -11.28 -8.14
N LYS A 28 -7.83 -10.75 -6.96
CA LYS A 28 -9.18 -10.28 -6.66
C LYS A 28 -9.46 -8.96 -7.37
N PRO A 29 -10.61 -8.85 -8.08
CA PRO A 29 -10.87 -7.68 -8.94
C PRO A 29 -11.10 -6.39 -8.17
N ARG A 30 -11.51 -6.45 -6.90
CA ARG A 30 -11.72 -5.24 -6.12
C ARG A 30 -10.44 -4.68 -5.51
N LEU A 31 -9.35 -5.42 -5.60
CA LEU A 31 -8.08 -5.03 -4.99
C LEU A 31 -7.31 -4.09 -5.91
N VAL A 32 -6.82 -3.00 -5.33
CA VAL A 32 -5.88 -2.09 -5.98
C VAL A 32 -4.66 -2.01 -5.08
N ILE A 33 -3.49 -2.34 -5.61
CA ILE A 33 -2.22 -2.22 -4.89
C ILE A 33 -1.52 -0.98 -5.40
N ILE A 34 -1.13 -0.09 -4.51
CA ILE A 34 -0.48 1.16 -4.87
C ILE A 34 0.90 1.22 -4.23
N ASP A 35 1.90 1.39 -5.08
CA ASP A 35 3.29 1.55 -4.68
C ASP A 35 3.54 3.03 -4.42
N VAL A 36 3.74 3.36 -3.15
CA VAL A 36 4.03 4.75 -2.76
C VAL A 36 5.44 4.89 -2.18
N ARG A 37 6.37 4.03 -2.63
CA ARG A 37 7.78 4.17 -2.23
C ARG A 37 8.25 5.59 -2.55
N THR A 38 9.22 6.08 -1.77
CA THR A 38 9.87 7.35 -2.13
C THR A 38 10.47 7.25 -3.51
N VAL A 39 10.73 8.38 -4.14
CA VAL A 39 11.37 8.38 -5.47
C VAL A 39 12.69 7.64 -5.41
N HIS A 40 13.48 7.89 -4.34
CA HIS A 40 14.76 7.20 -4.17
C HIS A 40 14.59 5.68 -4.13
N ASP A 41 13.67 5.19 -3.33
CA ASP A 41 13.46 3.75 -3.18
C ASP A 41 12.86 3.12 -4.43
N TRP A 42 11.96 3.83 -5.10
CA TRP A 42 11.40 3.37 -6.36
C TRP A 42 12.49 3.23 -7.42
N ASP A 43 13.35 4.23 -7.52
CA ASP A 43 14.42 4.23 -8.53
C ASP A 43 15.49 3.18 -8.23
N ALA A 44 15.66 2.81 -6.97
CA ALA A 44 16.69 1.85 -6.57
C ALA A 44 16.36 0.41 -6.97
N SER A 45 15.13 0.13 -7.42
CA SER A 45 14.71 -1.21 -7.79
C SER A 45 14.11 -1.21 -9.18
N GLN A 46 14.30 -2.30 -9.91
CA GLN A 46 13.66 -2.51 -11.22
C GLN A 46 12.32 -3.24 -11.09
N TRP A 47 11.91 -3.57 -9.87
CA TRP A 47 10.79 -4.45 -9.61
C TRP A 47 9.73 -3.76 -8.76
N LYS A 48 8.52 -4.28 -8.83
CA LYS A 48 7.40 -3.90 -7.97
C LYS A 48 6.56 -5.13 -7.65
N ILE A 49 5.66 -5.01 -6.68
CA ILE A 49 4.70 -6.09 -6.42
C ILE A 49 3.84 -6.28 -7.67
N GLN A 50 3.59 -7.53 -8.02
CA GLN A 50 2.78 -7.86 -9.18
C GLN A 50 1.44 -7.16 -9.12
N GLY A 51 1.11 -6.42 -10.18
CA GLY A 51 -0.14 -5.69 -10.29
C GLY A 51 -0.16 -4.33 -9.62
N ALA A 52 0.92 -3.92 -8.96
CA ALA A 52 0.96 -2.64 -8.28
C ALA A 52 0.97 -1.48 -9.27
N GLN A 53 0.28 -0.41 -8.89
CA GLN A 53 0.28 0.85 -9.64
C GLN A 53 1.14 1.86 -8.89
N ARG A 54 2.01 2.54 -9.62
CA ARG A 54 2.90 3.54 -9.02
C ARG A 54 2.20 4.87 -8.85
N GLN A 55 2.27 5.42 -7.64
CA GLN A 55 1.82 6.78 -7.37
C GLN A 55 2.82 7.46 -6.44
N VAL A 56 2.90 8.78 -6.55
CA VAL A 56 3.81 9.58 -5.73
C VAL A 56 3.09 9.95 -4.43
N ALA A 57 3.69 9.58 -3.30
CA ALA A 57 3.03 9.76 -2.00
C ALA A 57 2.65 11.21 -1.71
N SER A 58 3.53 12.16 -2.08
CA SER A 58 3.27 13.59 -1.80
C SER A 58 2.19 14.19 -2.69
N GLU A 59 1.73 13.47 -3.70
CA GLU A 59 0.74 13.97 -4.66
C GLU A 59 -0.58 13.22 -4.57
N VAL A 60 -0.89 12.71 -3.39
CA VAL A 60 -2.10 11.90 -3.20
C VAL A 60 -3.37 12.62 -3.64
N LYS A 61 -3.45 13.93 -3.42
CA LYS A 61 -4.63 14.69 -3.80
C LYS A 61 -4.83 14.76 -5.30
N GLU A 62 -3.75 14.70 -6.06
CA GLU A 62 -3.83 14.70 -7.52
C GLU A 62 -4.29 13.36 -8.08
N TRP A 63 -3.87 12.24 -7.45
CA TRP A 63 -4.15 10.94 -8.06
C TRP A 63 -5.32 10.18 -7.41
N MET A 64 -5.72 10.54 -6.19
CA MET A 64 -6.74 9.74 -5.51
C MET A 64 -8.07 9.69 -6.24
N GLY A 65 -8.39 10.70 -7.02
CA GLY A 65 -9.64 10.74 -7.81
C GLY A 65 -9.71 9.68 -8.90
N GLN A 66 -8.59 9.03 -9.21
CA GLN A 66 -8.57 7.96 -10.22
C GLN A 66 -9.17 6.65 -9.70
N TYR A 67 -9.36 6.54 -8.38
CA TYR A 67 -9.76 5.28 -7.78
C TYR A 67 -11.13 5.39 -7.14
N PRO A 68 -12.02 4.41 -7.37
CA PRO A 68 -13.31 4.38 -6.67
C PRO A 68 -13.11 4.18 -5.18
N LYS A 69 -13.92 4.87 -4.38
CA LYS A 69 -13.76 4.86 -2.92
C LYS A 69 -14.17 3.52 -2.30
N ASP A 70 -14.86 2.67 -3.02
CA ASP A 70 -15.30 1.36 -2.52
C ASP A 70 -14.33 0.23 -2.88
N LYS A 71 -13.23 0.53 -3.58
CA LYS A 71 -12.19 -0.47 -3.84
C LYS A 71 -11.42 -0.77 -2.56
N VAL A 72 -10.85 -1.95 -2.51
CA VAL A 72 -9.90 -2.31 -1.45
C VAL A 72 -8.52 -1.84 -1.89
N ILE A 73 -7.99 -0.86 -1.18
CA ILE A 73 -6.71 -0.26 -1.53
C ILE A 73 -5.65 -0.70 -0.55
N VAL A 74 -4.58 -1.28 -1.05
CA VAL A 74 -3.42 -1.66 -0.26
C VAL A 74 -2.22 -0.83 -0.71
N LEU A 75 -1.63 -0.14 0.24
CA LEU A 75 -0.48 0.73 -0.02
C LEU A 75 0.78 0.08 0.52
N TYR A 76 1.90 0.26 -0.17
CA TYR A 76 3.17 -0.19 0.39
C TYR A 76 4.29 0.79 0.04
N CYS A 77 5.27 0.82 0.93
CA CYS A 77 6.49 1.59 0.75
C CYS A 77 7.67 0.72 1.19
N ALA A 78 8.86 1.29 1.19
CA ALA A 78 10.07 0.56 1.57
C ALA A 78 10.57 0.91 2.96
N SER A 79 10.02 1.94 3.60
CA SER A 79 10.50 2.36 4.92
C SER A 79 10.18 1.31 5.98
N PRO A 80 11.11 1.02 6.90
CA PRO A 80 10.91 -0.04 7.90
C PRO A 80 9.70 0.17 8.80
N ASN A 81 9.37 1.43 9.09
CA ASN A 81 8.23 1.75 9.95
C ASN A 81 6.97 2.07 9.16
N GLN A 82 7.01 1.92 7.84
CA GLN A 82 5.88 2.17 6.93
C GLN A 82 5.29 3.58 7.05
N ALA A 83 6.11 4.55 7.43
CA ALA A 83 5.61 5.91 7.68
C ALA A 83 5.00 6.54 6.42
N THR A 84 5.61 6.33 5.26
CA THR A 84 5.12 6.90 4.01
C THR A 84 3.74 6.36 3.64
N SER A 85 3.57 5.04 3.69
CA SER A 85 2.28 4.43 3.36
C SER A 85 1.22 4.78 4.40
N ALA A 86 1.60 4.88 5.67
CA ALA A 86 0.65 5.27 6.72
C ALA A 86 0.11 6.68 6.50
N GLY A 87 0.97 7.62 6.09
CA GLY A 87 0.53 8.98 5.79
C GLY A 87 -0.44 9.03 4.63
N VAL A 88 -0.17 8.29 3.57
CA VAL A 88 -1.09 8.21 2.43
C VAL A 88 -2.41 7.56 2.83
N ALA A 89 -2.35 6.51 3.65
CA ALA A 89 -3.56 5.84 4.13
C ALA A 89 -4.45 6.80 4.92
N GLN A 90 -3.86 7.64 5.75
CA GLN A 90 -4.62 8.63 6.50
C GLN A 90 -5.30 9.63 5.55
N ASP A 91 -4.58 10.10 4.54
CA ASP A 91 -5.15 11.03 3.57
C ASP A 91 -6.33 10.42 2.81
N LEU A 92 -6.18 9.18 2.38
CA LEU A 92 -7.26 8.48 1.66
C LEU A 92 -8.47 8.24 2.56
N THR A 93 -8.23 7.80 3.78
CA THR A 93 -9.33 7.56 4.74
C THR A 93 -10.07 8.86 5.03
N SER A 94 -9.35 9.96 5.22
CA SER A 94 -9.96 11.27 5.45
C SER A 94 -10.78 11.74 4.25
N ALA A 95 -10.43 11.30 3.05
CA ALA A 95 -11.14 11.66 1.83
C ALA A 95 -12.34 10.73 1.56
N GLY A 96 -12.62 9.78 2.43
CA GLY A 96 -13.80 8.93 2.30
C GLY A 96 -13.55 7.55 1.71
N PHE A 97 -12.30 7.17 1.50
CA PHE A 97 -11.98 5.80 1.09
C PHE A 97 -12.22 4.86 2.26
N LYS A 98 -12.98 3.80 2.04
CA LYS A 98 -13.51 2.96 3.13
C LYS A 98 -12.67 1.76 3.44
N ASN A 99 -11.86 1.28 2.50
CA ASN A 99 -11.14 0.02 2.65
C ASN A 99 -9.67 0.27 2.27
N VAL A 100 -8.93 0.88 3.18
CA VAL A 100 -7.52 1.21 2.97
C VAL A 100 -6.68 0.47 3.98
N ALA A 101 -5.63 -0.20 3.53
CA ALA A 101 -4.70 -0.91 4.39
C ALA A 101 -3.27 -0.66 3.93
N ILE A 102 -2.34 -0.79 4.86
CA ILE A 102 -0.92 -0.77 4.54
C ILE A 102 -0.34 -2.18 4.64
N LEU A 103 0.63 -2.48 3.80
CA LEU A 103 1.29 -3.78 3.80
C LEU A 103 2.33 -3.82 4.91
N GLU A 104 2.15 -4.72 5.86
CA GLU A 104 3.14 -4.96 6.92
C GLU A 104 4.44 -5.46 6.30
N GLY A 105 5.57 -4.91 6.74
CA GLY A 105 6.87 -5.29 6.22
C GLY A 105 7.23 -4.65 4.89
N GLY A 106 6.26 -4.09 4.19
CA GLY A 106 6.48 -3.35 2.95
C GLY A 106 7.20 -4.12 1.87
N TRP A 107 7.84 -3.36 0.98
CA TRP A 107 8.56 -3.94 -0.16
C TRP A 107 9.66 -4.91 0.26
N GLY A 108 10.43 -4.56 1.29
CA GLY A 108 11.58 -5.36 1.68
C GLY A 108 11.21 -6.79 2.04
N GLU A 109 10.21 -6.97 2.89
CA GLU A 109 9.81 -8.31 3.28
C GLU A 109 9.13 -9.08 2.16
N TRP A 110 8.38 -8.39 1.32
CA TRP A 110 7.76 -9.02 0.15
C TRP A 110 8.82 -9.61 -0.77
N ALA A 111 9.84 -8.82 -1.09
CA ALA A 111 10.91 -9.25 -1.98
C ALA A 111 11.76 -10.38 -1.36
N LEU A 112 12.08 -10.26 -0.06
CA LEU A 112 12.84 -11.29 0.63
C LEU A 112 12.09 -12.61 0.69
N SER A 113 10.78 -12.58 0.73
CA SER A 113 9.95 -13.80 0.75
C SER A 113 9.79 -14.40 -0.63
N GLU A 114 10.31 -13.74 -1.68
CA GLU A 114 10.19 -14.20 -3.06
C GLU A 114 8.73 -14.31 -3.50
N TYR A 115 7.91 -13.40 -3.01
CA TYR A 115 6.50 -13.33 -3.39
C TYR A 115 6.37 -12.64 -4.76
N PRO A 116 5.23 -12.77 -5.44
CA PRO A 116 5.12 -12.35 -6.85
C PRO A 116 5.48 -10.89 -7.09
N ILE A 117 6.40 -10.67 -8.01
CA ILE A 117 6.84 -9.34 -8.44
C ILE A 117 6.80 -9.27 -9.96
N GLU A 118 6.86 -8.05 -10.47
CA GLU A 118 6.97 -7.83 -11.91
C GLU A 118 7.85 -6.61 -12.16
N LYS A 119 8.34 -6.49 -13.38
CA LYS A 119 9.14 -5.31 -13.75
C LYS A 119 8.28 -4.06 -13.78
N LYS A 120 8.92 -2.97 -13.43
CA LYS A 120 8.31 -1.64 -13.48
C LYS A 120 7.93 -1.25 -14.90
#